data_440dfa15145a3bd1a9426930bd163501
#
_entry.id   440dfa15145a3bd1a9426930bd163501
#
_cell.length_a   1.000
_cell.length_b   1.000
_cell.length_c   1.000
_cell.angle_alpha   90.00
_cell.angle_beta   90.00
_cell.angle_gamma   90.00
#
_symmetry.space_group_name_H-M   'P 1'
#
loop_
_entity.id
_entity.type
_entity.pdbx_description
1 polymer ?
#
loop_
_entity_poly.entity_id
_entity_poly.type
_entity_poly.pdbx_seq_one_letter_code
_entity_poly.pdbx_strand_id
1 'polypeptide(L)'
;PWPAVDSSHDVRGDLCARIEDIMGSGRVEVHHHEVASCQLEIGVSFNTMVRKADEVQQFKYAVWNVAHQYAKTATFMPKPMVGDNGSGMHVHMSISKDGKNLFAGDEYAGLSEMALYFIGGVIKHARALNAITNPSTNSYKRLVPHFEAPIMLAYSARNRSASIRIPYVSS
;
A
#
# COMPACT_ATOMS: atom_id res chain seq x y z
N PRO A 1 -1.18 12.47 16.07
CA PRO A 1 -0.06 13.24 16.62
C PRO A 1 -0.33 14.73 16.48
N TRP A 2 0.24 15.52 17.39
CA TRP A 2 0.08 16.96 17.40
C TRP A 2 1.05 17.61 16.40
N PRO A 3 0.74 18.77 15.78
CA PRO A 3 1.62 19.41 14.81
C PRO A 3 3.05 19.64 15.30
N ALA A 4 3.24 19.88 16.60
CA ALA A 4 4.56 20.03 17.21
C ALA A 4 5.40 18.74 17.21
N VAL A 5 4.76 17.58 17.11
CA VAL A 5 5.40 16.24 17.07
C VAL A 5 5.42 15.70 15.64
N ASP A 6 4.40 16.02 14.86
CA ASP A 6 4.25 15.64 13.47
C ASP A 6 4.42 16.86 12.56
N SER A 7 5.65 17.18 12.24
CA SER A 7 6.02 18.31 11.40
C SER A 7 5.53 18.23 9.95
N SER A 8 4.94 17.11 9.54
CA SER A 8 4.42 16.90 8.20
C SER A 8 2.89 16.84 8.14
N HIS A 9 2.21 17.16 9.24
CA HIS A 9 0.75 17.11 9.31
C HIS A 9 0.10 18.02 8.26
N ASP A 10 0.55 19.26 8.13
CA ASP A 10 -0.01 20.23 7.17
C ASP A 10 0.22 19.76 5.71
N VAL A 11 1.42 19.28 5.42
CA VAL A 11 1.74 18.72 4.09
C VAL A 11 0.81 17.55 3.74
N ARG A 12 0.55 16.66 4.71
CA ARG A 12 -0.38 15.55 4.47
C ARG A 12 -1.82 16.03 4.33
N GLY A 13 -2.25 17.01 5.12
CA GLY A 13 -3.58 17.61 5.00
C GLY A 13 -3.82 18.17 3.60
N ASP A 14 -2.89 18.95 3.08
CA ASP A 14 -2.96 19.52 1.74
C ASP A 14 -2.88 18.43 0.65
N LEU A 15 -2.06 17.38 0.86
CA LEU A 15 -2.02 16.22 -0.02
C LEU A 15 -3.38 15.53 -0.10
N CYS A 16 -4.01 15.28 1.04
CA CYS A 16 -5.33 14.65 1.08
C CYS A 16 -6.38 15.49 0.34
N ALA A 17 -6.41 16.81 0.57
CA ALA A 17 -7.31 17.70 -0.14
C ALA A 17 -7.09 17.66 -1.66
N ARG A 18 -5.84 17.68 -2.13
CA ARG A 18 -5.52 17.60 -3.56
C ARG A 18 -5.85 16.24 -4.17
N ILE A 19 -5.66 15.16 -3.43
CA ILE A 19 -6.06 13.81 -3.87
C ILE A 19 -7.57 13.76 -4.04
N GLU A 20 -8.34 14.31 -3.12
CA GLU A 20 -9.80 14.37 -3.21
C GLU A 20 -10.29 15.29 -4.33
N ASP A 21 -9.62 16.42 -4.58
CA ASP A 21 -9.91 17.29 -5.73
C ASP A 21 -9.76 16.53 -7.07
N ILE A 22 -8.76 15.67 -7.18
CA ILE A 22 -8.46 14.93 -8.42
C ILE A 22 -9.29 13.66 -8.56
N MET A 23 -9.45 12.91 -7.49
CA MET A 23 -10.08 11.58 -7.50
C MET A 23 -11.56 11.59 -7.12
N GLY A 24 -12.03 12.68 -6.52
CA GLY A 24 -13.37 12.84 -5.94
C GLY A 24 -13.36 12.79 -4.42
N SER A 25 -14.32 13.47 -3.81
CA SER A 25 -14.47 13.55 -2.34
C SER A 25 -14.67 12.17 -1.71
N GLY A 26 -14.15 11.98 -0.50
CA GLY A 26 -14.24 10.72 0.26
C GLY A 26 -13.33 9.62 -0.26
N ARG A 27 -12.31 9.95 -1.05
CA ARG A 27 -11.36 8.96 -1.58
C ARG A 27 -10.21 8.67 -0.63
N VAL A 28 -9.88 9.59 0.28
CA VAL A 28 -8.87 9.38 1.33
C VAL A 28 -9.53 8.76 2.55
N GLU A 29 -9.08 7.58 2.97
CA GLU A 29 -9.60 6.85 4.13
C GLU A 29 -8.81 7.12 5.39
N VAL A 30 -7.49 7.23 5.26
CA VAL A 30 -6.58 7.42 6.38
C VAL A 30 -5.29 8.10 5.94
N HIS A 31 -4.70 8.90 6.83
CA HIS A 31 -3.35 9.41 6.65
C HIS A 31 -2.62 9.54 7.99
N HIS A 32 -1.36 9.19 8.03
CA HIS A 32 -0.52 9.30 9.22
C HIS A 32 0.97 9.36 8.85
N HIS A 33 1.81 9.72 9.82
CA HIS A 33 3.25 9.51 9.71
C HIS A 33 3.57 8.03 9.96
N GLU A 34 4.65 7.58 9.34
CA GLU A 34 5.17 6.22 9.48
C GLU A 34 6.43 6.17 10.37
N VAL A 35 7.05 4.99 10.45
CA VAL A 35 8.15 4.71 11.38
C VAL A 35 9.41 5.48 11.00
N ALA A 36 9.78 5.49 9.71
CA ALA A 36 10.99 6.19 9.28
C ALA A 36 10.81 7.71 9.33
N SER A 37 11.91 8.41 9.50
CA SER A 37 11.92 9.87 9.54
C SER A 37 11.33 10.46 8.27
N CYS A 38 10.34 11.36 8.41
CA CYS A 38 9.60 11.98 7.31
C CYS A 38 8.86 11.01 6.37
N GLN A 39 8.66 9.76 6.78
CA GLN A 39 7.86 8.79 6.05
C GLN A 39 6.37 9.04 6.33
N LEU A 40 5.57 9.06 5.27
CA LEU A 40 4.14 9.33 5.33
C LEU A 40 3.38 8.20 4.65
N GLU A 41 2.19 7.87 5.18
CA GLU A 41 1.25 6.95 4.55
C GLU A 41 -0.10 7.65 4.32
N ILE A 42 -0.69 7.40 3.16
CA ILE A 42 -2.05 7.81 2.82
C ILE A 42 -2.76 6.59 2.23
N GLY A 43 -3.83 6.16 2.88
CA GLY A 43 -4.73 5.13 2.39
C GLY A 43 -5.85 5.73 1.57
N VAL A 44 -6.11 5.14 0.41
CA VAL A 44 -7.17 5.57 -0.50
C VAL A 44 -8.15 4.44 -0.76
N SER A 45 -9.44 4.78 -0.87
CA SER A 45 -10.52 3.83 -1.07
C SER A 45 -10.34 3.02 -2.36
N PHE A 46 -10.90 1.82 -2.40
CA PHE A 46 -10.80 0.93 -3.55
C PHE A 46 -11.47 1.51 -4.81
N ASN A 47 -11.09 0.99 -5.96
CA ASN A 47 -11.76 1.21 -7.24
C ASN A 47 -11.54 -0.01 -8.14
N THR A 48 -12.17 -0.02 -9.31
CA THR A 48 -11.87 -1.03 -10.33
C THR A 48 -10.39 -0.99 -10.72
N MET A 49 -9.82 -2.12 -11.11
CA MET A 49 -8.39 -2.31 -11.34
C MET A 49 -7.77 -1.24 -12.27
N VAL A 50 -8.38 -0.99 -13.43
CA VAL A 50 -7.86 0.00 -14.40
C VAL A 50 -7.97 1.41 -13.82
N ARG A 51 -9.12 1.76 -13.25
CA ARG A 51 -9.31 3.09 -12.64
C ARG A 51 -8.33 3.31 -11.48
N LYS A 52 -8.09 2.29 -10.66
CA LYS A 52 -7.12 2.40 -9.56
C LYS A 52 -5.68 2.56 -10.07
N ALA A 53 -5.32 1.94 -11.19
CA ALA A 53 -4.01 2.14 -11.80
C ALA A 53 -3.82 3.60 -12.26
N ASP A 54 -4.83 4.20 -12.88
CA ASP A 54 -4.81 5.62 -13.25
C ASP A 54 -4.72 6.52 -12.00
N GLU A 55 -5.49 6.22 -10.97
CA GLU A 55 -5.48 6.96 -9.70
C GLU A 55 -4.10 6.93 -9.01
N VAL A 56 -3.35 5.82 -9.12
CA VAL A 56 -1.97 5.76 -8.59
C VAL A 56 -1.04 6.73 -9.30
N GLN A 57 -1.20 6.95 -10.60
CA GLN A 57 -0.41 7.94 -11.32
C GLN A 57 -0.79 9.36 -10.90
N GLN A 58 -2.08 9.64 -10.77
CA GLN A 58 -2.59 10.92 -10.28
C GLN A 58 -2.12 11.20 -8.85
N PHE A 59 -2.15 10.19 -7.97
CA PHE A 59 -1.64 10.26 -6.61
C PHE A 59 -0.15 10.68 -6.58
N LYS A 60 0.69 10.00 -7.34
CA LYS A 60 2.12 10.34 -7.41
C LYS A 60 2.35 11.76 -7.91
N TYR A 61 1.61 12.17 -8.93
CA TYR A 61 1.68 13.53 -9.45
C TYR A 61 1.30 14.57 -8.38
N ALA A 62 0.21 14.35 -7.65
CA ALA A 62 -0.22 15.23 -6.56
C ALA A 62 0.85 15.33 -5.48
N VAL A 63 1.43 14.19 -5.04
CA VAL A 63 2.46 14.15 -4.02
C VAL A 63 3.69 14.99 -4.39
N TRP A 64 4.20 14.85 -5.60
CA TRP A 64 5.35 15.64 -6.04
C TRP A 64 5.06 17.13 -6.13
N ASN A 65 3.90 17.52 -6.62
CA ASN A 65 3.53 18.92 -6.74
C ASN A 65 3.30 19.59 -5.39
N VAL A 66 2.60 18.94 -4.47
CA VAL A 66 2.40 19.48 -3.13
C VAL A 66 3.72 19.55 -2.36
N ALA A 67 4.55 18.52 -2.42
CA ALA A 67 5.88 18.56 -1.81
C ALA A 67 6.70 19.76 -2.31
N HIS A 68 6.66 20.02 -3.63
CA HIS A 68 7.35 21.17 -4.22
C HIS A 68 6.81 22.51 -3.68
N GLN A 69 5.51 22.67 -3.48
CA GLN A 69 4.91 23.88 -2.90
C GLN A 69 5.43 24.16 -1.48
N TYR A 70 5.78 23.12 -0.74
CA TYR A 70 6.38 23.22 0.60
C TYR A 70 7.92 23.30 0.58
N ALA A 71 8.53 23.57 -0.57
CA ALA A 71 9.98 23.51 -0.76
C ALA A 71 10.63 22.20 -0.28
N LYS A 72 9.91 21.09 -0.46
CA LYS A 72 10.33 19.73 -0.11
C LYS A 72 10.41 18.88 -1.36
N THR A 73 11.12 17.75 -1.23
CA THR A 73 11.11 16.69 -2.24
C THR A 73 10.40 15.46 -1.68
N ALA A 74 9.71 14.73 -2.54
CA ALA A 74 9.09 13.44 -2.21
C ALA A 74 9.70 12.34 -3.06
N THR A 75 9.80 11.14 -2.49
CA THR A 75 10.27 9.95 -3.19
C THR A 75 9.38 8.75 -2.88
N PHE A 76 9.17 7.91 -3.88
CA PHE A 76 8.56 6.58 -3.74
C PHE A 76 9.61 5.46 -3.77
N MET A 77 10.86 5.79 -3.50
CA MET A 77 11.96 4.85 -3.46
C MET A 77 11.72 3.81 -2.35
N PRO A 78 11.82 2.50 -2.64
CA PRO A 78 11.53 1.45 -1.66
C PRO A 78 12.41 1.49 -0.40
N LYS A 79 13.69 1.88 -0.54
CA LYS A 79 14.64 2.00 0.59
C LYS A 79 15.45 3.29 0.44
N PRO A 80 14.88 4.46 0.81
CA PRO A 80 15.58 5.73 0.64
C PRO A 80 16.73 5.92 1.63
N MET A 81 16.62 5.34 2.83
CA MET A 81 17.63 5.48 3.90
C MET A 81 18.15 4.12 4.35
N VAL A 82 19.45 4.02 4.51
CA VAL A 82 20.10 2.84 5.09
C VAL A 82 19.87 2.84 6.61
N GLY A 83 19.52 1.68 7.16
CA GLY A 83 19.30 1.52 8.60
C GLY A 83 17.94 2.03 9.10
N ASP A 84 17.04 2.45 8.22
CA ASP A 84 15.67 2.89 8.56
C ASP A 84 14.62 2.10 7.77
N ASN A 85 13.35 2.25 8.10
CA ASN A 85 12.25 1.56 7.41
C ASN A 85 12.15 1.99 5.94
N GLY A 86 11.68 1.07 5.10
CA GLY A 86 11.43 1.32 3.69
C GLY A 86 9.96 1.61 3.41
N SER A 87 9.68 2.05 2.18
CA SER A 87 8.34 2.35 1.68
C SER A 87 7.82 1.23 0.79
N GLY A 88 6.54 0.91 0.91
CA GLY A 88 5.84 -0.03 0.05
C GLY A 88 4.43 0.44 -0.23
N MET A 89 3.84 -0.09 -1.27
CA MET A 89 2.43 0.11 -1.58
C MET A 89 1.68 -1.20 -1.29
N HIS A 90 0.84 -1.20 -0.26
CA HIS A 90 -0.07 -2.32 -0.02
C HIS A 90 -1.19 -2.27 -1.06
N VAL A 91 -1.48 -3.40 -1.68
CA VAL A 91 -2.57 -3.54 -2.66
C VAL A 91 -3.59 -4.51 -2.10
N HIS A 92 -4.76 -4.00 -1.71
CA HIS A 92 -5.89 -4.83 -1.32
C HIS A 92 -6.65 -5.25 -2.58
N MET A 93 -6.94 -6.54 -2.71
CA MET A 93 -7.60 -7.11 -3.88
C MET A 93 -8.81 -7.93 -3.47
N SER A 94 -9.89 -7.78 -4.22
CA SER A 94 -11.05 -8.67 -4.15
C SER A 94 -11.64 -8.84 -5.55
N ILE A 95 -12.38 -9.92 -5.74
CA ILE A 95 -13.15 -10.16 -6.97
C ILE A 95 -14.61 -10.25 -6.58
N SER A 96 -15.47 -9.51 -7.29
CA SER A 96 -16.91 -9.58 -7.09
C SER A 96 -17.64 -9.88 -8.40
N LYS A 97 -18.75 -10.57 -8.30
CA LYS A 97 -19.68 -10.82 -9.40
C LYS A 97 -21.11 -10.70 -8.88
N ASP A 98 -21.93 -9.96 -9.59
CA ASP A 98 -23.35 -9.73 -9.24
C ASP A 98 -23.54 -9.26 -7.78
N GLY A 99 -22.67 -8.34 -7.33
CA GLY A 99 -22.67 -7.77 -5.98
C GLY A 99 -22.15 -8.69 -4.88
N LYS A 100 -21.69 -9.91 -5.20
CA LYS A 100 -21.11 -10.85 -4.22
C LYS A 100 -19.59 -10.85 -4.28
N ASN A 101 -18.95 -10.74 -3.12
CA ASN A 101 -17.52 -10.93 -3.00
C ASN A 101 -17.19 -12.43 -3.13
N LEU A 102 -16.44 -12.78 -4.19
CA LEU A 102 -16.07 -14.16 -4.47
C LEU A 102 -14.90 -14.67 -3.62
N PHE A 103 -14.21 -13.79 -2.91
CA PHE A 103 -13.14 -14.17 -1.99
C PHE A 103 -13.63 -14.50 -0.58
N ALA A 104 -14.85 -14.11 -0.22
CA ALA A 104 -15.44 -14.47 1.05
C ALA A 104 -15.94 -15.93 1.04
N GLY A 105 -15.72 -16.68 2.12
CA GLY A 105 -16.11 -18.08 2.26
C GLY A 105 -15.83 -18.62 3.65
N ASP A 106 -15.83 -19.94 3.78
CA ASP A 106 -15.76 -20.64 5.07
C ASP A 106 -14.40 -21.32 5.33
N GLU A 107 -13.44 -21.13 4.40
CA GLU A 107 -12.10 -21.67 4.54
C GLU A 107 -11.22 -20.81 5.46
N TYR A 108 -9.92 -21.07 5.48
CA TYR A 108 -8.94 -20.36 6.32
C TYR A 108 -9.13 -18.84 6.30
N ALA A 109 -9.30 -18.27 7.48
CA ALA A 109 -9.48 -16.83 7.70
C ALA A 109 -10.71 -16.22 6.98
N GLY A 110 -11.78 -17.00 6.76
CA GLY A 110 -13.00 -16.55 6.10
C GLY A 110 -12.87 -16.39 4.58
N LEU A 111 -11.90 -17.04 3.98
CA LEU A 111 -11.69 -17.04 2.52
C LEU A 111 -12.51 -18.14 1.84
N SER A 112 -12.77 -17.94 0.56
CA SER A 112 -13.28 -18.99 -0.32
C SER A 112 -12.14 -19.82 -0.91
N GLU A 113 -12.47 -21.01 -1.42
CA GLU A 113 -11.54 -21.84 -2.18
C GLU A 113 -10.93 -21.07 -3.39
N MET A 114 -11.72 -20.25 -4.05
CA MET A 114 -11.25 -19.36 -5.14
C MET A 114 -10.16 -18.40 -4.66
N ALA A 115 -10.33 -17.79 -3.48
CA ALA A 115 -9.32 -16.91 -2.91
C ALA A 115 -8.02 -17.66 -2.59
N LEU A 116 -8.11 -18.89 -2.07
CA LEU A 116 -6.95 -19.73 -1.81
C LEU A 116 -6.21 -20.11 -3.10
N TYR A 117 -6.92 -20.43 -4.17
CA TYR A 117 -6.31 -20.66 -5.49
C TYR A 117 -5.66 -19.41 -6.06
N PHE A 118 -6.29 -18.23 -5.89
CA PHE A 118 -5.71 -16.96 -6.28
C PHE A 118 -4.39 -16.68 -5.53
N ILE A 119 -4.38 -16.87 -4.22
CA ILE A 119 -3.17 -16.74 -3.38
C ILE A 119 -2.09 -17.74 -3.86
N GLY A 120 -2.44 -18.99 -4.08
CA GLY A 120 -1.54 -20.00 -4.61
C GLY A 120 -0.92 -19.59 -5.95
N GLY A 121 -1.73 -19.01 -6.83
CA GLY A 121 -1.28 -18.45 -8.11
C GLY A 121 -0.27 -17.32 -7.95
N VAL A 122 -0.54 -16.37 -7.05
CA VAL A 122 0.38 -15.26 -6.74
C VAL A 122 1.72 -15.80 -6.22
N ILE A 123 1.70 -16.75 -5.28
CA ILE A 123 2.91 -17.37 -4.74
C ILE A 123 3.68 -18.12 -5.82
N LYS A 124 2.99 -18.92 -6.63
CA LYS A 124 3.60 -19.69 -7.73
C LYS A 124 4.33 -18.79 -8.73
N HIS A 125 3.77 -17.62 -9.01
CA HIS A 125 4.29 -16.69 -10.01
C HIS A 125 5.06 -15.50 -9.40
N ALA A 126 5.35 -15.52 -8.11
CA ALA A 126 5.95 -14.38 -7.38
C ALA A 126 7.28 -13.91 -7.99
N ARG A 127 8.12 -14.83 -8.47
CA ARG A 127 9.39 -14.46 -9.13
C ARG A 127 9.16 -13.67 -10.42
N ALA A 128 8.19 -14.05 -11.22
CA ALA A 128 7.84 -13.34 -12.44
C ALA A 128 7.19 -11.98 -12.11
N LEU A 129 6.29 -11.95 -11.11
CA LEU A 129 5.66 -10.72 -10.64
C LEU A 129 6.68 -9.70 -10.14
N ASN A 130 7.74 -10.14 -9.45
CA ASN A 130 8.78 -9.26 -8.95
C ASN A 130 9.52 -8.47 -10.05
N ALA A 131 9.56 -8.96 -11.27
CA ALA A 131 10.12 -8.22 -12.40
C ALA A 131 9.34 -6.90 -12.67
N ILE A 132 8.06 -6.85 -12.28
CA ILE A 132 7.18 -5.69 -12.45
C ILE A 132 7.01 -4.95 -11.13
N THR A 133 6.73 -5.65 -10.04
CA THR A 133 6.42 -5.05 -8.74
C THR A 133 7.65 -4.57 -7.98
N ASN A 134 8.81 -5.16 -8.22
CA ASN A 134 10.09 -4.82 -7.60
C ASN A 134 11.19 -4.62 -8.66
N PRO A 135 11.07 -3.62 -9.55
CA PRO A 135 11.85 -3.55 -10.79
C PRO A 135 13.27 -3.01 -10.61
N SER A 136 13.62 -2.51 -9.43
CA SER A 136 14.92 -1.87 -9.18
C SER A 136 15.76 -2.65 -8.16
N THR A 137 17.08 -2.46 -8.20
CA THR A 137 17.98 -2.98 -7.17
C THR A 137 17.64 -2.45 -5.77
N ASN A 138 17.14 -1.22 -5.70
CA ASN A 138 16.69 -0.63 -4.44
C ASN A 138 15.47 -1.34 -3.86
N SER A 139 14.58 -1.90 -4.70
CA SER A 139 13.44 -2.70 -4.25
C SER A 139 13.88 -3.85 -3.34
N TYR A 140 14.95 -4.52 -3.68
CA TYR A 140 15.48 -5.66 -2.90
C TYR A 140 16.24 -5.22 -1.65
N LYS A 141 16.78 -4.00 -1.61
CA LYS A 141 17.36 -3.43 -0.39
C LYS A 141 16.32 -3.18 0.71
N ARG A 142 15.03 -3.05 0.33
CA ARG A 142 13.92 -2.97 1.28
C ARG A 142 13.61 -4.32 1.93
N LEU A 143 13.73 -5.43 1.20
CA LEU A 143 13.32 -6.76 1.63
C LEU A 143 14.35 -7.40 2.58
N VAL A 144 14.56 -6.77 3.73
CA VAL A 144 15.47 -7.22 4.78
C VAL A 144 14.73 -7.36 6.11
N PRO A 145 15.13 -8.30 6.99
CA PRO A 145 14.50 -8.50 8.30
C PRO A 145 14.56 -7.23 9.17
N HIS A 146 13.61 -7.14 10.10
CA HIS A 146 13.53 -6.11 11.17
C HIS A 146 13.09 -4.71 10.72
N PHE A 147 12.74 -4.51 9.43
CA PHE A 147 12.28 -3.22 8.90
C PHE A 147 10.86 -3.30 8.33
N GLU A 148 10.01 -4.14 8.91
CA GLU A 148 8.58 -4.32 8.54
C GLU A 148 8.36 -4.64 7.05
N ALA A 149 9.32 -5.31 6.43
CA ALA A 149 9.24 -5.72 5.04
C ALA A 149 8.64 -7.14 4.90
N PRO A 150 7.92 -7.44 3.80
CA PRO A 150 7.37 -8.76 3.53
C PRO A 150 8.47 -9.71 3.01
N ILE A 151 9.24 -10.29 3.92
CA ILE A 151 10.41 -11.12 3.57
C ILE A 151 10.07 -12.60 3.35
N MET A 152 8.90 -13.05 3.77
CA MET A 152 8.46 -14.43 3.62
C MET A 152 7.45 -14.55 2.49
N LEU A 153 7.76 -15.38 1.50
CA LEU A 153 6.82 -15.75 0.45
C LEU A 153 5.79 -16.75 1.00
N ALA A 154 4.85 -16.23 1.76
CA ALA A 154 3.80 -16.95 2.44
C ALA A 154 2.54 -16.09 2.53
N TYR A 155 1.43 -16.69 2.97
CA TYR A 155 0.21 -15.96 3.32
C TYR A 155 -0.16 -16.21 4.78
N SER A 156 -0.78 -15.21 5.41
CA SER A 156 -1.21 -15.33 6.80
C SER A 156 -2.29 -14.31 7.15
N ALA A 157 -3.19 -14.70 8.04
CA ALA A 157 -4.23 -13.82 8.57
C ALA A 157 -3.71 -12.73 9.54
N ARG A 158 -2.51 -12.87 10.12
CA ARG A 158 -2.04 -11.95 11.18
C ARG A 158 -0.54 -11.64 11.16
N ASN A 159 0.23 -12.17 10.22
CA ASN A 159 1.67 -12.00 10.19
C ASN A 159 2.06 -10.88 9.22
N ARG A 160 2.64 -9.79 9.72
CA ARG A 160 3.11 -8.65 8.91
C ARG A 160 4.32 -8.97 8.03
N SER A 161 5.07 -10.02 8.33
CA SER A 161 6.22 -10.46 7.52
C SER A 161 5.82 -11.33 6.32
N ALA A 162 4.57 -11.76 6.23
CA ALA A 162 4.07 -12.51 5.09
C ALA A 162 3.85 -11.58 3.88
N SER A 163 4.20 -12.07 2.69
CA SER A 163 4.00 -11.32 1.43
C SER A 163 2.52 -11.10 1.11
N ILE A 164 1.65 -12.02 1.56
CA ILE A 164 0.20 -11.91 1.40
C ILE A 164 -0.44 -11.94 2.77
N ARG A 165 -1.09 -10.85 3.12
CA ARG A 165 -1.80 -10.71 4.38
C ARG A 165 -3.31 -10.72 4.14
N ILE A 166 -4.02 -11.59 4.86
CA ILE A 166 -5.48 -11.60 4.87
C ILE A 166 -5.92 -10.65 5.98
N PRO A 167 -6.61 -9.54 5.66
CA PRO A 167 -7.13 -8.63 6.67
C PRO A 167 -8.15 -9.32 7.57
N TYR A 168 -8.10 -9.03 8.86
CA TYR A 168 -9.16 -9.45 9.77
C TYR A 168 -10.31 -8.45 9.66
N VAL A 169 -11.48 -8.93 9.28
CA VAL A 169 -12.72 -8.16 9.33
C VAL A 169 -13.51 -8.71 10.51
N SER A 170 -13.74 -7.89 11.54
CA SER A 170 -14.69 -8.25 12.60
C SER A 170 -16.07 -8.33 11.98
N SER A 171 -16.72 -9.46 12.14
CA SER A 171 -18.15 -9.65 11.84
C SER A 171 -18.99 -8.74 12.71
#